data_ff272ad39c39506cb792bfb3ff82a719
#
_entry.id   ff272ad39c39506cb792bfb3ff82a719
#
_cell.length_a   1.000
_cell.length_b   1.000
_cell.length_c   1.000
_cell.angle_alpha   90.00
_cell.angle_beta   90.00
_cell.angle_gamma   90.00
#
_symmetry.space_group_name_H-M   'P 1'
#
loop_
_entity.id
_entity.type
_entity.pdbx_description
1 polymer ?
#
loop_
_entity_poly.entity_id
_entity_poly.type
_entity_poly.pdbx_seq_one_letter_code
_entity_poly.pdbx_strand_id
1 'polypeptide(L)'
;MKTAFNLKKALIIIFLMVAGTTAGFAQCDQTVTLTSSKTNQFDEQGHIDSRDENTVITISKTEITIVPGEDHKMSGPISSKTCDWQTPFKEGKTVIKAKLSDENGDHEKNATITITGVAGKVTLTFEAEEKPGKKIQVIADKFE
;
A
#
# COMPACT_ATOMS: atom_id res chain seq x y z
N MET A 1 56.20 -9.03 -22.32
CA MET A 1 55.53 -9.13 -21.01
C MET A 1 54.10 -9.55 -21.28
N LYS A 2 53.72 -10.76 -20.90
CA LYS A 2 52.34 -11.22 -21.03
C LYS A 2 51.66 -11.04 -19.70
N THR A 3 50.82 -10.02 -19.57
CA THR A 3 49.91 -9.85 -18.44
C THR A 3 48.74 -10.81 -18.62
N ALA A 4 48.77 -11.93 -17.93
CA ALA A 4 47.63 -12.82 -17.83
C ALA A 4 46.54 -12.12 -16.98
N PHE A 5 45.58 -11.52 -17.65
CA PHE A 5 44.38 -10.97 -17.00
C PHE A 5 43.57 -12.15 -16.45
N ASN A 6 43.52 -12.25 -15.13
CA ASN A 6 42.84 -13.35 -14.45
C ASN A 6 41.32 -13.29 -14.71
N LEU A 7 40.88 -13.99 -15.73
CA LEU A 7 39.49 -14.09 -16.17
C LEU A 7 38.53 -14.58 -15.04
N LYS A 8 39.07 -15.32 -14.07
CA LYS A 8 38.32 -15.82 -12.90
C LYS A 8 37.89 -14.71 -11.92
N LYS A 9 38.68 -13.61 -11.80
CA LYS A 9 38.32 -12.47 -10.95
C LYS A 9 37.29 -11.54 -11.60
N ALA A 10 37.28 -11.43 -12.92
CA ALA A 10 36.28 -10.67 -13.65
C ALA A 10 34.89 -11.34 -13.58
N LEU A 11 34.83 -12.67 -13.58
CA LEU A 11 33.56 -13.41 -13.50
C LEU A 11 32.86 -13.25 -12.15
N ILE A 12 33.63 -13.12 -11.06
CA ILE A 12 33.08 -12.95 -9.68
C ILE A 12 32.49 -11.54 -9.51
N ILE A 13 33.08 -10.52 -10.14
CA ILE A 13 32.57 -9.14 -10.05
C ILE A 13 31.26 -8.97 -10.85
N ILE A 14 31.12 -9.67 -11.97
CA ILE A 14 29.90 -9.63 -12.78
C ILE A 14 28.72 -10.33 -12.06
N PHE A 15 29.00 -11.38 -11.26
CA PHE A 15 27.95 -12.11 -10.54
C PHE A 15 27.41 -11.33 -9.33
N LEU A 16 28.16 -10.38 -8.77
CA LEU A 16 27.70 -9.53 -7.66
C LEU A 16 26.81 -8.36 -8.08
N MET A 17 26.78 -8.00 -9.36
CA MET A 17 25.97 -6.87 -9.86
C MET A 17 24.53 -7.24 -10.26
N VAL A 18 24.15 -8.51 -10.27
CA VAL A 18 22.81 -8.98 -10.68
C VAL A 18 21.85 -9.18 -9.49
N ALA A 19 22.31 -9.06 -8.25
CA ALA A 19 21.50 -9.33 -7.05
C ALA A 19 20.70 -8.11 -6.52
N GLY A 20 20.54 -7.04 -7.29
CA GLY A 20 20.11 -5.75 -6.73
C GLY A 20 18.72 -5.20 -7.10
N THR A 21 17.80 -5.91 -7.78
CA THR A 21 16.59 -5.23 -8.29
C THR A 21 15.26 -5.98 -8.18
N THR A 22 15.11 -6.95 -7.29
CA THR A 22 13.84 -7.67 -7.17
C THR A 22 13.00 -7.34 -5.92
N ALA A 23 13.46 -6.46 -5.04
CA ALA A 23 12.77 -6.18 -3.78
C ALA A 23 11.44 -5.41 -3.95
N GLY A 24 11.29 -4.60 -5.00
CA GLY A 24 10.10 -3.79 -5.21
C GLY A 24 8.85 -4.57 -5.63
N PHE A 25 9.02 -5.68 -6.34
CA PHE A 25 7.88 -6.50 -6.81
C PHE A 25 7.36 -7.47 -5.74
N ALA A 26 8.21 -7.89 -4.81
CA ALA A 26 7.83 -8.86 -3.77
C ALA A 26 6.71 -8.32 -2.87
N GLN A 27 6.74 -7.04 -2.51
CA GLN A 27 5.72 -6.41 -1.67
C GLN A 27 4.34 -6.38 -2.34
N CYS A 28 4.28 -6.27 -3.66
CA CYS A 28 3.01 -6.18 -4.40
C CYS A 28 2.24 -7.51 -4.39
N ASP A 29 2.93 -8.63 -4.36
CA ASP A 29 2.33 -9.97 -4.37
C ASP A 29 2.13 -10.57 -2.98
N GLN A 30 2.69 -9.94 -1.95
CA GLN A 30 2.53 -10.38 -0.55
C GLN A 30 1.27 -9.79 0.06
N THR A 31 0.76 -10.48 1.09
CA THR A 31 -0.23 -9.90 1.97
C THR A 31 0.47 -8.91 2.89
N VAL A 32 -0.02 -7.68 2.90
CA VAL A 32 0.52 -6.61 3.75
C VAL A 32 -0.55 -6.12 4.71
N THR A 33 -0.12 -5.65 5.87
CA THR A 33 -1.00 -5.12 6.91
C THR A 33 -0.56 -3.71 7.28
N LEU A 34 -1.53 -2.79 7.28
CA LEU A 34 -1.37 -1.43 7.77
C LEU A 34 -2.22 -1.24 9.02
N THR A 35 -1.62 -0.75 10.09
CA THR A 35 -2.33 -0.36 11.32
C THR A 35 -2.18 1.13 11.55
N SER A 36 -3.23 1.75 12.05
CA SER A 36 -3.28 3.17 12.35
C SER A 36 -4.11 3.41 13.60
N SER A 37 -3.73 4.37 14.40
CA SER A 37 -4.50 4.89 15.55
C SER A 37 -5.20 6.21 15.24
N LYS A 38 -5.05 6.73 14.03
CA LYS A 38 -5.60 8.04 13.64
C LYS A 38 -6.15 8.05 12.23
N THR A 39 -7.38 8.51 12.11
CA THR A 39 -8.10 8.68 10.84
C THR A 39 -8.46 10.14 10.62
N ASN A 40 -8.17 10.66 9.43
CA ASN A 40 -8.58 11.99 8.98
C ASN A 40 -9.66 11.85 7.90
N GLN A 41 -10.76 12.53 8.05
CA GLN A 41 -11.81 12.62 7.04
C GLN A 41 -11.80 14.00 6.41
N PHE A 42 -11.82 14.06 5.09
CA PHE A 42 -11.89 15.29 4.32
C PHE A 42 -13.27 15.40 3.67
N ASP A 43 -13.91 16.53 3.82
CA ASP A 43 -15.12 16.84 3.08
C ASP A 43 -14.81 17.46 1.70
N GLU A 44 -15.87 17.76 0.93
CA GLU A 44 -15.75 18.34 -0.40
C GLU A 44 -15.16 19.77 -0.38
N GLN A 45 -15.20 20.46 0.74
CA GLN A 45 -14.63 21.78 0.95
C GLN A 45 -13.19 21.74 1.47
N GLY A 46 -12.68 20.56 1.76
CA GLY A 46 -11.32 20.33 2.26
C GLY A 46 -11.18 20.52 3.78
N HIS A 47 -12.29 20.61 4.52
CA HIS A 47 -12.24 20.58 5.98
C HIS A 47 -11.79 19.20 6.45
N ILE A 48 -11.02 19.17 7.52
CA ILE A 48 -10.45 17.94 8.09
C ILE A 48 -11.11 17.67 9.44
N ASP A 49 -11.72 16.52 9.57
CA ASP A 49 -12.16 15.94 10.85
C ASP A 49 -11.20 14.79 11.21
N SER A 50 -10.45 14.98 12.29
CA SER A 50 -9.47 14.00 12.77
C SER A 50 -10.04 13.23 13.95
N ARG A 51 -9.94 11.90 13.90
CA ARG A 51 -10.43 10.99 14.93
C ARG A 51 -9.34 10.04 15.39
N ASP A 52 -9.28 9.80 16.68
CA ASP A 52 -8.51 8.72 17.23
C ASP A 52 -9.33 7.44 17.07
N GLU A 53 -8.92 6.60 16.11
CA GLU A 53 -9.62 5.39 15.75
C GLU A 53 -8.61 4.35 15.31
N ASN A 54 -8.62 3.19 15.96
CA ASN A 54 -7.78 2.08 15.55
C ASN A 54 -8.32 1.49 14.26
N THR A 55 -7.51 1.51 13.23
CA THR A 55 -7.86 0.96 11.92
C THR A 55 -6.85 -0.11 11.53
N VAL A 56 -7.34 -1.26 11.09
CA VAL A 56 -6.53 -2.34 10.54
C VAL A 56 -6.93 -2.55 9.09
N ILE A 57 -5.95 -2.51 8.20
CA ILE A 57 -6.16 -2.72 6.77
C ILE A 57 -5.25 -3.86 6.31
N THR A 58 -5.85 -4.90 5.77
CA THR A 58 -5.14 -6.06 5.22
C THR A 58 -5.34 -6.10 3.72
N ILE A 59 -4.26 -6.18 2.98
CA ILE A 59 -4.26 -6.19 1.51
C ILE A 59 -3.55 -7.44 1.05
N SER A 60 -4.29 -8.35 0.44
CA SER A 60 -3.76 -9.53 -0.24
C SER A 60 -3.54 -9.24 -1.73
N LYS A 61 -3.22 -10.27 -2.50
CA LYS A 61 -3.12 -10.18 -3.95
C LYS A 61 -4.47 -9.85 -4.61
N THR A 62 -5.56 -10.36 -4.06
CA THR A 62 -6.89 -10.36 -4.68
C THR A 62 -7.99 -9.67 -3.88
N GLU A 63 -7.74 -9.38 -2.62
CA GLU A 63 -8.75 -8.85 -1.70
C GLU A 63 -8.17 -7.80 -0.77
N ILE A 64 -8.98 -6.82 -0.41
CA ILE A 64 -8.68 -5.85 0.64
C ILE A 64 -9.76 -5.91 1.72
N THR A 65 -9.32 -5.83 2.98
CA THR A 65 -10.17 -5.74 4.16
C THR A 65 -9.80 -4.51 4.96
N ILE A 66 -10.79 -3.71 5.35
CA ILE A 66 -10.63 -2.50 6.15
C ILE A 66 -11.53 -2.64 7.39
N VAL A 67 -10.92 -2.55 8.56
CA VAL A 67 -11.61 -2.62 9.86
C VAL A 67 -11.33 -1.33 10.62
N PRO A 68 -12.17 -0.29 10.46
CA PRO A 68 -12.11 0.91 11.28
C PRO A 68 -12.83 0.67 12.60
N GLY A 69 -12.13 0.85 13.73
CA GLY A 69 -12.68 0.57 15.04
C GLY A 69 -12.99 -0.91 15.29
N GLU A 70 -14.00 -1.17 16.13
CA GLU A 70 -14.36 -2.53 16.53
C GLU A 70 -15.58 -3.10 15.77
N ASP A 71 -16.42 -2.24 15.19
CA ASP A 71 -17.77 -2.62 14.76
C ASP A 71 -18.04 -2.54 13.26
N HIS A 72 -17.07 -2.12 12.46
CA HIS A 72 -17.29 -1.92 11.03
C HIS A 72 -16.20 -2.59 10.21
N LYS A 73 -16.56 -3.61 9.48
CA LYS A 73 -15.68 -4.25 8.52
C LYS A 73 -16.19 -4.01 7.11
N MET A 74 -15.30 -3.57 6.25
CA MET A 74 -15.52 -3.54 4.81
C MET A 74 -14.49 -4.42 4.13
N SER A 75 -14.91 -5.17 3.13
CA SER A 75 -13.99 -5.98 2.35
C SER A 75 -14.47 -6.14 0.92
N GLY A 76 -13.58 -6.55 0.04
CA GLY A 76 -13.94 -6.87 -1.31
C GLY A 76 -12.79 -7.14 -2.24
N PRO A 77 -13.11 -7.61 -3.46
CA PRO A 77 -12.12 -7.98 -4.45
C PRO A 77 -11.39 -6.77 -5.01
N ILE A 78 -10.10 -6.95 -5.24
CA ILE A 78 -9.24 -6.01 -5.93
C ILE A 78 -9.39 -6.23 -7.44
N SER A 79 -9.79 -5.20 -8.16
CA SER A 79 -9.89 -5.23 -9.63
C SER A 79 -8.59 -4.84 -10.31
N SER A 80 -7.79 -3.96 -9.70
CA SER A 80 -6.45 -3.63 -10.17
C SER A 80 -5.54 -3.20 -9.02
N LYS A 81 -4.27 -3.52 -9.11
CA LYS A 81 -3.24 -3.10 -8.17
C LYS A 81 -1.95 -2.78 -8.91
N THR A 82 -1.44 -1.57 -8.69
CA THR A 82 -0.18 -1.09 -9.26
C THR A 82 0.73 -0.69 -8.12
N CYS A 83 1.95 -1.20 -8.10
CA CYS A 83 2.95 -0.92 -7.08
C CYS A 83 4.23 -0.36 -7.72
N ASP A 84 4.76 0.68 -7.11
CA ASP A 84 6.05 1.27 -7.44
C ASP A 84 6.73 1.68 -6.13
N TRP A 85 7.56 0.79 -5.59
CA TRP A 85 8.29 1.00 -4.34
C TRP A 85 9.79 0.93 -4.58
N GLN A 86 10.50 2.04 -4.30
CA GLN A 86 11.96 2.12 -4.34
C GLN A 86 12.56 1.46 -3.11
N THR A 87 11.95 1.72 -1.94
CA THR A 87 12.30 1.06 -0.68
C THR A 87 11.04 0.44 -0.09
N PRO A 88 10.96 -0.90 0.05
CA PRO A 88 9.79 -1.58 0.58
C PRO A 88 9.33 -0.98 1.91
N PHE A 89 8.02 -0.73 2.05
CA PHE A 89 7.35 -0.18 3.23
C PHE A 89 7.80 1.23 3.67
N LYS A 90 8.66 1.90 2.91
CA LYS A 90 9.22 3.21 3.29
C LYS A 90 9.07 4.28 2.21
N GLU A 91 9.40 3.95 0.97
CA GLU A 91 9.38 4.91 -0.14
C GLU A 91 8.76 4.28 -1.38
N GLY A 92 7.64 4.82 -1.79
CA GLY A 92 6.94 4.35 -2.98
C GLY A 92 5.44 4.58 -2.92
N LYS A 93 4.75 3.89 -3.81
CA LYS A 93 3.30 4.06 -4.00
C LYS A 93 2.65 2.75 -4.44
N THR A 94 1.48 2.48 -3.88
CA THR A 94 0.55 1.46 -4.37
C THR A 94 -0.79 2.11 -4.67
N VAL A 95 -1.38 1.82 -5.82
CA VAL A 95 -2.74 2.23 -6.18
C VAL A 95 -3.59 0.98 -6.38
N ILE A 96 -4.70 0.90 -5.66
CA ILE A 96 -5.62 -0.22 -5.67
C ILE A 96 -6.99 0.28 -6.09
N LYS A 97 -7.63 -0.42 -7.02
CA LYS A 97 -9.07 -0.28 -7.28
C LYS A 97 -9.77 -1.52 -6.77
N ALA A 98 -10.79 -1.32 -5.96
CA ALA A 98 -11.53 -2.40 -5.34
C ALA A 98 -13.02 -2.07 -5.24
N LYS A 99 -13.85 -3.09 -5.18
CA LYS A 99 -15.27 -2.98 -4.91
C LYS A 99 -15.53 -3.49 -3.50
N LEU A 100 -15.80 -2.58 -2.58
CA LEU A 100 -15.96 -2.87 -1.17
C LEU A 100 -17.44 -2.94 -0.78
N SER A 101 -17.78 -3.85 0.11
CA SER A 101 -19.07 -3.95 0.78
C SER A 101 -18.88 -4.13 2.28
N ASP A 102 -19.94 -3.90 3.04
CA ASP A 102 -20.00 -4.25 4.46
C ASP A 102 -20.11 -5.78 4.65
N GLU A 103 -20.15 -6.23 5.91
CA GLU A 103 -20.23 -7.65 6.26
C GLU A 103 -21.48 -8.35 5.73
N ASN A 104 -22.57 -7.61 5.49
CA ASN A 104 -23.82 -8.15 4.98
C ASN A 104 -23.86 -8.18 3.45
N GLY A 105 -22.82 -7.67 2.79
CA GLY A 105 -22.78 -7.51 1.34
C GLY A 105 -23.55 -6.30 0.82
N ASP A 106 -24.00 -5.43 1.73
CA ASP A 106 -24.70 -4.19 1.42
C ASP A 106 -23.72 -3.02 1.22
N HIS A 107 -24.24 -1.89 0.79
CA HIS A 107 -23.48 -0.63 0.65
C HIS A 107 -22.21 -0.76 -0.23
N GLU A 108 -22.32 -1.51 -1.33
CA GLU A 108 -21.19 -1.63 -2.27
C GLU A 108 -20.70 -0.27 -2.75
N LYS A 109 -19.37 -0.10 -2.75
CA LYS A 109 -18.68 1.12 -3.21
C LYS A 109 -17.48 0.75 -4.06
N ASN A 110 -17.38 1.41 -5.20
CA ASN A 110 -16.13 1.39 -5.96
C ASN A 110 -15.15 2.38 -5.32
N ALA A 111 -13.98 1.91 -4.97
CA ALA A 111 -13.00 2.70 -4.26
C ALA A 111 -11.64 2.68 -4.94
N THR A 112 -10.97 3.81 -4.90
CA THR A 112 -9.54 3.93 -5.18
C THR A 112 -8.81 4.12 -3.86
N ILE A 113 -7.88 3.21 -3.56
CA ILE A 113 -7.05 3.25 -2.37
C ILE A 113 -5.62 3.53 -2.82
N THR A 114 -5.04 4.62 -2.31
CA THR A 114 -3.66 5.00 -2.59
C THR A 114 -2.83 4.90 -1.33
N ILE A 115 -1.78 4.10 -1.36
CA ILE A 115 -0.79 4.01 -0.28
C ILE A 115 0.46 4.72 -0.76
N THR A 116 0.95 5.67 0.01
CA THR A 116 2.16 6.44 -0.32
C THR A 116 3.11 6.39 0.85
N GLY A 117 4.35 6.04 0.59
CA GLY A 117 5.46 6.09 1.54
C GLY A 117 6.45 7.18 1.14
N VAL A 118 6.78 8.07 2.07
CA VAL A 118 7.79 9.11 1.90
C VAL A 118 8.64 9.17 3.17
N ALA A 119 9.93 8.92 3.04
CA ALA A 119 10.89 8.94 4.15
C ALA A 119 10.43 8.08 5.36
N GLY A 120 9.85 6.92 5.09
CA GLY A 120 9.36 5.99 6.11
C GLY A 120 7.98 6.31 6.68
N LYS A 121 7.39 7.46 6.34
CA LYS A 121 6.00 7.79 6.71
C LYS A 121 5.06 7.27 5.64
N VAL A 122 4.19 6.34 6.03
CA VAL A 122 3.21 5.74 5.12
C VAL A 122 1.83 6.29 5.41
N THR A 123 1.13 6.64 4.35
CA THR A 123 -0.23 7.18 4.39
C THR A 123 -1.08 6.41 3.41
N LEU A 124 -2.26 5.99 3.84
CA LEU A 124 -3.28 5.42 2.97
C LEU A 124 -4.41 6.43 2.79
N THR A 125 -4.81 6.67 1.55
CA THR A 125 -5.96 7.50 1.19
C THR A 125 -7.01 6.65 0.51
N PHE A 126 -8.23 6.72 1.01
CA PHE A 126 -9.40 6.06 0.47
C PHE A 126 -10.33 7.10 -0.18
N GLU A 127 -10.75 6.86 -1.41
CA GLU A 127 -11.69 7.69 -2.17
C GLU A 127 -12.76 6.80 -2.79
N ALA A 128 -14.03 7.02 -2.43
CA ALA A 128 -15.16 6.33 -3.06
C ALA A 128 -15.57 7.07 -4.34
N GLU A 129 -15.74 6.35 -5.44
CA GLU A 129 -16.12 6.94 -6.73
C GLU A 129 -17.50 7.59 -6.68
N GLU A 130 -18.40 7.08 -5.84
CA GLU A 130 -19.76 7.59 -5.64
C GLU A 130 -19.82 8.88 -4.81
N LYS A 131 -18.69 9.28 -4.18
CA LYS A 131 -18.58 10.48 -3.35
C LYS A 131 -17.32 11.28 -3.71
N PRO A 132 -17.27 11.88 -4.90
CA PRO A 132 -16.11 12.65 -5.31
C PRO A 132 -15.86 13.83 -4.36
N GLY A 133 -14.59 14.08 -4.09
CA GLY A 133 -14.17 15.15 -3.17
C GLY A 133 -14.10 14.75 -1.69
N LYS A 134 -14.68 13.63 -1.29
CA LYS A 134 -14.54 13.07 0.06
C LYS A 134 -13.40 12.09 0.11
N LYS A 135 -12.52 12.24 1.09
CA LYS A 135 -11.37 11.37 1.29
C LYS A 135 -11.27 10.93 2.73
N ILE A 136 -10.84 9.70 2.93
CA ILE A 136 -10.44 9.19 4.23
C ILE A 136 -8.95 8.90 4.17
N GLN A 137 -8.19 9.44 5.10
CA GLN A 137 -6.76 9.26 5.16
C GLN A 137 -6.38 8.64 6.51
N VAL A 138 -5.63 7.58 6.47
CA VAL A 138 -5.02 6.97 7.64
C VAL A 138 -3.50 7.09 7.56
N ILE A 139 -2.90 7.51 8.67
CA ILE A 139 -1.46 7.58 8.82
C ILE A 139 -1.02 6.30 9.50
N ALA A 140 -0.19 5.52 8.83
CA ALA A 140 0.23 4.23 9.36
C ALA A 140 1.12 4.41 10.60
N ASP A 141 0.78 3.72 11.67
CA ASP A 141 1.68 3.47 12.80
C ASP A 141 2.61 2.31 12.45
N LYS A 142 2.12 1.34 11.67
CA LYS A 142 2.87 0.20 11.19
C LYS A 142 2.38 -0.20 9.79
N PHE A 143 3.31 -0.55 8.93
CA PHE A 143 3.06 -1.12 7.61
C PHE A 143 4.08 -2.22 7.32
N GLU A 144 3.62 -3.46 7.17
CA GLU A 144 4.44 -4.66 7.01
C GLU A 144 3.80 -5.73 6.13
#